data_2e4046256219270db0a1c9a4e8ea8b98
#
_entry.id   2e4046256219270db0a1c9a4e8ea8b98
#
_cell.length_a   1.000
_cell.length_b   1.000
_cell.length_c   1.000
_cell.angle_alpha   90.00
_cell.angle_beta   90.00
_cell.angle_gamma   90.00
#
_symmetry.space_group_name_H-M   'P 1'
#
loop_
_entity.id
_entity.type
_entity.pdbx_description
1 polymer ?
#
loop_
_entity_poly.entity_id
_entity_poly.type
_entity_poly.pdbx_seq_one_letter_code
_entity_poly.pdbx_strand_id
1 'polypeptide(L)'
;MNISNKTRYGLRSVVYLGINYEKENISIKEISDKEGISKRYLEQIFAELKKGGIINSTKGTKGGYFLTTKPSEITVSGIIKLLEGNLNVIQEIDDYNIEDLEYTIVNKVWNKMSQALIDAVDSITIEDIINDYNSLSRNMFYI
;
A
#
# COMPACT_ATOMS: atom_id res chain seq x y z
N MET A 1 10.44 9.01 10.79
CA MET A 1 9.87 8.12 9.77
C MET A 1 8.36 8.35 9.69
N ASN A 2 7.90 8.74 8.55
CA ASN A 2 6.46 8.99 8.32
C ASN A 2 6.04 8.38 6.99
N ILE A 3 4.90 7.71 7.00
CA ILE A 3 4.28 7.22 5.76
C ILE A 3 3.62 8.41 5.05
N SER A 4 3.95 8.58 3.76
CA SER A 4 3.43 9.68 2.94
C SER A 4 1.93 9.56 2.68
N ASN A 5 1.30 10.68 2.35
CA ASN A 5 -0.10 10.67 1.91
C ASN A 5 -0.29 9.86 0.62
N LYS A 6 0.70 9.87 -0.27
CA LYS A 6 0.70 9.04 -1.49
C LYS A 6 0.53 7.56 -1.14
N THR A 7 1.32 7.05 -0.22
CA THR A 7 1.25 5.65 0.21
C THR A 7 -0.06 5.34 0.94
N ARG A 8 -0.51 6.23 1.82
CA ARG A 8 -1.79 6.08 2.53
C ARG A 8 -2.96 6.01 1.56
N TYR A 9 -3.03 6.91 0.60
CA TYR A 9 -4.10 6.93 -0.40
C TYR A 9 -3.98 5.78 -1.40
N GLY A 10 -2.76 5.39 -1.75
CA GLY A 10 -2.52 4.23 -2.60
C GLY A 10 -3.01 2.92 -1.98
N LEU A 11 -2.67 2.69 -0.72
CA LEU A 11 -3.14 1.52 0.03
C LEU A 11 -4.67 1.50 0.12
N ARG A 12 -5.27 2.64 0.47
CA ARG A 12 -6.72 2.80 0.56
C ARG A 12 -7.42 2.51 -0.77
N SER A 13 -6.84 2.99 -1.88
CA SER A 13 -7.35 2.74 -3.23
C SER A 13 -7.26 1.26 -3.62
N VAL A 14 -6.16 0.59 -3.29
CA VAL A 14 -6.00 -0.85 -3.54
C VAL A 14 -7.02 -1.66 -2.75
N VAL A 15 -7.27 -1.32 -1.50
CA VAL A 15 -8.32 -1.96 -0.69
C VAL A 15 -9.69 -1.77 -1.35
N TYR A 16 -9.99 -0.56 -1.81
CA TYR A 16 -11.25 -0.27 -2.51
C TYR A 16 -11.43 -1.12 -3.77
N LEU A 17 -10.38 -1.23 -4.59
CA LEU A 17 -10.39 -2.12 -5.76
C LEU A 17 -10.54 -3.58 -5.35
N GLY A 18 -9.94 -3.98 -4.23
CA GLY A 18 -10.06 -5.34 -3.70
C GLY A 18 -11.47 -5.71 -3.26
N ILE A 19 -12.20 -4.77 -2.66
CA ILE A 19 -13.62 -4.97 -2.30
C ILE A 19 -14.46 -5.26 -3.54
N ASN A 20 -14.10 -4.69 -4.68
CA ASN A 20 -14.79 -4.84 -5.95
C ASN A 20 -14.11 -5.87 -6.88
N TYR A 21 -13.21 -6.67 -6.35
CA TYR A 21 -12.50 -7.70 -7.13
C TYR A 21 -13.49 -8.68 -7.79
N GLU A 22 -13.29 -8.93 -9.07
CA GLU A 22 -14.15 -9.77 -9.92
C GLU A 22 -15.62 -9.27 -10.06
N LYS A 23 -15.90 -8.04 -9.63
CA LYS A 23 -17.22 -7.42 -9.80
C LYS A 23 -17.19 -6.39 -10.92
N GLU A 24 -16.75 -5.19 -10.60
CA GLU A 24 -16.72 -4.06 -11.52
C GLU A 24 -15.36 -3.40 -11.57
N ASN A 25 -15.03 -2.84 -12.73
CA ASN A 25 -13.91 -1.92 -12.85
C ASN A 25 -14.29 -0.58 -12.21
N ILE A 26 -13.36 0.04 -11.52
CA ILE A 26 -13.60 1.26 -10.76
C ILE A 26 -12.89 2.43 -11.44
N SER A 27 -13.62 3.49 -11.73
CA SER A 27 -13.05 4.70 -12.31
C SER A 27 -12.32 5.54 -11.27
N ILE A 28 -11.35 6.31 -11.70
CA ILE A 28 -10.69 7.32 -10.85
C ILE A 28 -11.72 8.32 -10.32
N LYS A 29 -12.71 8.68 -11.13
CA LYS A 29 -13.79 9.60 -10.71
C LYS A 29 -14.54 9.05 -9.51
N GLU A 30 -14.90 7.77 -9.52
CA GLU A 30 -15.61 7.14 -8.42
C GLU A 30 -14.79 7.18 -7.13
N ILE A 31 -13.50 6.84 -7.19
CA ILE A 31 -12.61 6.89 -6.02
C ILE A 31 -12.42 8.33 -5.55
N SER A 32 -12.20 9.24 -6.48
CA SER A 32 -12.06 10.68 -6.17
C SER A 32 -13.26 11.23 -5.44
N ASP A 33 -14.46 10.95 -5.93
CA ASP A 33 -15.71 11.42 -5.34
C ASP A 33 -15.94 10.80 -3.95
N LYS A 34 -15.64 9.52 -3.80
CA LYS A 34 -15.87 8.79 -2.56
C LYS A 34 -14.84 9.10 -1.46
N GLU A 35 -13.59 9.27 -1.84
CA GLU A 35 -12.47 9.44 -0.90
C GLU A 35 -12.03 10.89 -0.72
N GLY A 36 -12.57 11.81 -1.50
CA GLY A 36 -12.19 13.23 -1.43
C GLY A 36 -10.75 13.51 -1.87
N ILE A 37 -10.21 12.69 -2.76
CA ILE A 37 -8.84 12.82 -3.29
C ILE A 37 -8.93 13.35 -4.72
N SER A 38 -8.06 14.31 -5.10
CA SER A 38 -8.07 14.85 -6.46
C SER A 38 -7.79 13.77 -7.50
N LYS A 39 -8.48 13.84 -8.64
CA LYS A 39 -8.27 12.91 -9.76
C LYS A 39 -6.82 12.90 -10.22
N ARG A 40 -6.21 14.08 -10.34
CA ARG A 40 -4.81 14.22 -10.77
C ARG A 40 -3.84 13.49 -9.85
N TYR A 41 -4.06 13.59 -8.54
CA TYR A 41 -3.23 12.90 -7.56
C TYR A 41 -3.42 11.39 -7.63
N LEU A 42 -4.67 10.93 -7.76
CA LEU A 42 -4.97 9.51 -7.95
C LEU A 42 -4.37 8.96 -9.24
N GLU A 43 -4.38 9.72 -10.33
CA GLU A 43 -3.75 9.32 -11.59
C GLU A 43 -2.25 9.06 -11.42
N GLN A 44 -1.55 9.91 -10.65
CA GLN A 44 -0.14 9.72 -10.33
C GLN A 44 0.10 8.44 -9.52
N ILE A 45 -0.71 8.22 -8.49
CA ILE A 45 -0.63 7.02 -7.65
C ILE A 45 -0.91 5.76 -8.48
N PHE A 46 -1.96 5.80 -9.29
CA PHE A 46 -2.38 4.66 -10.10
C PHE A 46 -1.38 4.33 -11.21
N ALA A 47 -0.70 5.34 -11.76
CA ALA A 47 0.39 5.10 -12.71
C ALA A 47 1.52 4.28 -12.06
N GLU A 48 1.90 4.60 -10.82
CA GLU A 48 2.91 3.84 -10.09
C GLU A 48 2.43 2.42 -9.75
N LEU A 49 1.20 2.26 -9.29
CA LEU A 49 0.61 0.96 -8.98
C LEU A 49 0.48 0.08 -10.22
N LYS A 50 0.12 0.66 -11.35
CA LYS A 50 0.03 -0.04 -12.64
C LYS A 50 1.41 -0.47 -13.13
N LYS A 51 2.39 0.41 -13.05
CA LYS A 51 3.79 0.10 -13.40
C LYS A 51 4.35 -1.04 -12.54
N GLY A 52 3.97 -1.08 -11.27
CA GLY A 52 4.35 -2.13 -10.33
C GLY A 52 3.56 -3.44 -10.49
N GLY A 53 2.58 -3.48 -11.37
CA GLY A 53 1.80 -4.69 -11.65
C GLY A 53 0.71 -5.02 -10.63
N ILE A 54 0.41 -4.11 -9.69
CA ILE A 54 -0.63 -4.32 -8.67
C ILE A 54 -2.03 -4.14 -9.28
N ILE A 55 -2.18 -3.17 -10.15
CA ILE A 55 -3.44 -2.85 -10.84
C ILE A 55 -3.24 -2.81 -12.35
N ASN A 56 -4.35 -2.91 -13.07
CA ASN A 56 -4.40 -2.63 -14.49
C ASN A 56 -5.70 -1.90 -14.81
N SER A 57 -5.88 -1.50 -16.06
CA SER A 57 -7.03 -0.72 -16.48
C SER A 57 -7.53 -1.15 -17.85
N THR A 58 -8.83 -0.93 -18.09
CA THR A 58 -9.44 -1.06 -19.40
C THR A 58 -10.11 0.27 -19.78
N LYS A 59 -10.21 0.52 -21.10
CA LYS A 59 -10.87 1.69 -21.65
C LYS A 59 -12.35 1.41 -21.97
N GLY A 60 -13.14 2.45 -22.19
CA GLY A 60 -14.52 2.38 -22.61
C GLY A 60 -15.51 2.71 -21.50
N THR A 61 -16.82 2.58 -21.80
CA THR A 61 -17.91 2.93 -20.88
C THR A 61 -17.95 2.08 -19.61
N LYS A 62 -17.51 0.82 -19.71
CA LYS A 62 -17.33 -0.10 -18.56
C LYS A 62 -15.87 -0.24 -18.16
N GLY A 63 -15.03 0.66 -18.62
CA GLY A 63 -13.62 0.69 -18.29
C GLY A 63 -13.37 1.22 -16.88
N GLY A 64 -12.15 1.09 -16.44
CA GLY A 64 -11.68 1.53 -15.13
C GLY A 64 -10.51 0.68 -14.67
N TYR A 65 -10.24 0.72 -13.39
CA TYR A 65 -9.12 0.03 -12.76
C TYR A 65 -9.59 -1.20 -12.02
N PHE A 66 -8.71 -2.20 -11.95
CA PHE A 66 -8.95 -3.46 -11.25
C PHE A 66 -7.63 -4.06 -10.74
N LEU A 67 -7.71 -4.92 -9.73
CA LEU A 67 -6.54 -5.66 -9.23
C LEU A 67 -6.14 -6.75 -10.24
N THR A 68 -4.84 -6.90 -10.45
CA THR A 68 -4.29 -7.94 -11.34
C THR A 68 -4.30 -9.32 -10.74
N THR A 69 -4.33 -9.41 -9.40
CA THR A 69 -4.35 -10.68 -8.65
C THR A 69 -5.35 -10.61 -7.51
N LYS A 70 -5.59 -11.76 -6.87
CA LYS A 70 -6.51 -11.84 -5.72
C LYS A 70 -6.02 -10.96 -4.56
N PRO A 71 -6.94 -10.35 -3.80
CA PRO A 71 -6.57 -9.60 -2.59
C PRO A 71 -5.71 -10.38 -1.59
N SER A 72 -5.87 -11.71 -1.52
CA SER A 72 -5.06 -12.58 -0.66
C SER A 72 -3.60 -12.70 -1.10
N GLU A 73 -3.28 -12.34 -2.34
CA GLU A 73 -1.93 -12.40 -2.90
C GLU A 73 -1.19 -11.06 -2.88
N ILE A 74 -1.87 -10.01 -2.45
CA ILE A 74 -1.29 -8.64 -2.36
C ILE A 74 -1.03 -8.33 -0.91
N THR A 75 0.25 -8.07 -0.57
CA THR A 75 0.64 -7.68 0.80
C THR A 75 0.72 -6.17 0.95
N VAL A 76 0.51 -5.70 2.17
CA VAL A 76 0.69 -4.29 2.51
C VAL A 76 2.15 -3.86 2.27
N SER A 77 3.11 -4.72 2.59
CA SER A 77 4.53 -4.43 2.33
C SER A 77 4.82 -4.22 0.85
N GLY A 78 4.21 -4.99 -0.04
CA GLY A 78 4.37 -4.83 -1.48
C GLY A 78 3.93 -3.45 -1.97
N ILE A 79 2.83 -2.94 -1.46
CA ILE A 79 2.31 -1.61 -1.79
C ILE A 79 3.21 -0.52 -1.20
N ILE A 80 3.61 -0.66 0.05
CA ILE A 80 4.48 0.32 0.71
C ILE A 80 5.84 0.41 0.00
N LYS A 81 6.45 -0.72 -0.32
CA LYS A 81 7.73 -0.75 -1.05
C LYS A 81 7.62 -0.07 -2.41
N LEU A 82 6.49 -0.26 -3.09
CA LEU A 82 6.26 0.33 -4.41
C LEU A 82 6.08 1.85 -4.34
N LEU A 83 5.31 2.35 -3.39
CA LEU A 83 4.92 3.77 -3.31
C LEU A 83 5.86 4.61 -2.42
N GLU A 84 6.35 4.05 -1.33
CA GLU A 84 7.21 4.74 -0.38
C GLU A 84 8.70 4.49 -0.65
N GLY A 85 9.03 3.35 -1.25
CA GLY A 85 10.39 2.87 -1.37
C GLY A 85 10.73 1.90 -0.25
N ASN A 86 11.86 2.12 0.45
CA ASN A 86 12.24 1.24 1.55
C ASN A 86 11.60 1.68 2.88
N LEU A 87 11.57 0.75 3.84
CA LEU A 87 11.12 0.98 5.21
C LEU A 87 12.29 1.10 6.19
N ASN A 88 13.44 1.57 5.70
CA ASN A 88 14.60 1.77 6.55
C ASN A 88 14.35 2.94 7.51
N VAL A 89 14.64 2.74 8.77
CA VAL A 89 14.46 3.78 9.80
C VAL A 89 15.54 4.86 9.76
N ILE A 90 16.67 4.57 9.12
CA ILE A 90 17.75 5.52 8.85
C ILE A 90 18.13 5.48 7.37
N GLN A 91 18.76 6.54 6.89
CA GLN A 91 19.35 6.55 5.55
C GLN A 91 20.53 5.58 5.50
N GLU A 92 20.80 5.06 4.29
CA GLU A 92 21.99 4.24 4.09
C GLU A 92 23.25 5.03 4.47
N ILE A 93 24.09 4.40 5.28
CA ILE A 93 25.38 4.97 5.70
C ILE A 93 26.44 4.30 4.82
N ASP A 94 27.31 5.11 4.22
CA ASP A 94 28.44 4.60 3.45
C ASP A 94 29.37 3.77 4.35
N ASP A 95 29.46 2.49 4.08
CA ASP A 95 30.20 1.49 4.89
C ASP A 95 31.70 1.76 4.99
N TYR A 96 32.26 2.65 4.15
CA TYR A 96 33.71 2.83 4.03
C TYR A 96 34.39 3.57 5.18
N ASN A 97 33.60 4.21 6.08
CA ASN A 97 34.13 5.00 7.20
C ASN A 97 33.31 4.89 8.48
N ILE A 98 32.56 3.80 8.66
CA ILE A 98 31.76 3.62 9.88
C ILE A 98 32.68 3.21 11.03
N GLU A 99 32.68 3.99 12.10
CA GLU A 99 33.32 3.59 13.37
C GLU A 99 32.62 2.36 13.97
N ASP A 100 33.38 1.52 14.67
CA ASP A 100 32.88 0.25 15.24
C ASP A 100 31.64 0.44 16.12
N LEU A 101 31.56 1.54 16.86
CA LEU A 101 30.39 1.85 17.69
C LEU A 101 29.15 2.13 16.85
N GLU A 102 29.26 2.95 15.83
CA GLU A 102 28.14 3.25 14.93
C GLU A 102 27.68 2.00 14.18
N TYR A 103 28.62 1.21 13.64
CA TYR A 103 28.31 -0.06 13.01
C TYR A 103 27.55 -1.00 13.95
N THR A 104 27.97 -1.07 15.20
CA THR A 104 27.31 -1.88 16.22
C THR A 104 25.88 -1.40 16.48
N ILE A 105 25.65 -0.09 16.60
CA ILE A 105 24.34 0.50 16.81
C ILE A 105 23.44 0.25 15.59
N VAL A 106 23.95 0.47 14.38
CA VAL A 106 23.20 0.24 13.13
C VAL A 106 22.65 -1.20 13.10
N ASN A 107 23.51 -2.17 13.32
CA ASN A 107 23.11 -3.59 13.26
C ASN A 107 22.26 -4.01 14.45
N LYS A 108 22.56 -3.53 15.64
CA LYS A 108 21.87 -3.94 16.88
C LYS A 108 20.49 -3.28 17.01
N VAL A 109 20.33 -2.08 16.53
CA VAL A 109 19.11 -1.27 16.75
C VAL A 109 18.39 -0.97 15.44
N TRP A 110 18.99 -0.17 14.56
CA TRP A 110 18.27 0.40 13.41
C TRP A 110 17.87 -0.64 12.38
N ASN A 111 18.75 -1.60 12.07
CA ASN A 111 18.42 -2.70 11.16
C ASN A 111 17.34 -3.61 11.73
N LYS A 112 17.36 -3.84 13.03
CA LYS A 112 16.30 -4.62 13.70
C LYS A 112 14.95 -3.92 13.65
N MET A 113 14.92 -2.61 13.84
CA MET A 113 13.69 -1.83 13.74
C MET A 113 13.13 -1.88 12.31
N SER A 114 14.00 -1.68 11.32
CA SER A 114 13.60 -1.75 9.91
C SER A 114 13.04 -3.13 9.56
N GLN A 115 13.70 -4.20 10.00
CA GLN A 115 13.25 -5.56 9.74
C GLN A 115 11.92 -5.87 10.45
N ALA A 116 11.73 -5.40 11.67
CA ALA A 116 10.48 -5.56 12.40
C ALA A 116 9.30 -4.88 11.70
N LEU A 117 9.53 -3.69 11.12
CA LEU A 117 8.51 -3.00 10.32
C LEU A 117 8.14 -3.79 9.06
N ILE A 118 9.15 -4.28 8.33
CA ILE A 118 8.95 -5.10 7.13
C ILE A 118 8.16 -6.36 7.49
N ASP A 119 8.57 -7.09 8.51
CA ASP A 119 7.91 -8.32 8.95
C ASP A 119 6.45 -8.08 9.35
N ALA A 120 6.18 -6.98 10.04
CA ALA A 120 4.83 -6.61 10.45
C ALA A 120 3.90 -6.41 9.24
N VAL A 121 4.35 -5.71 8.19
CA VAL A 121 3.52 -5.43 7.01
C VAL A 121 3.55 -6.53 5.96
N ASP A 122 4.55 -7.41 5.96
CA ASP A 122 4.60 -8.61 5.11
C ASP A 122 3.51 -9.63 5.49
N SER A 123 3.09 -9.66 6.74
CA SER A 123 2.07 -10.58 7.23
C SER A 123 0.63 -10.12 6.97
N ILE A 124 0.42 -8.89 6.49
CA ILE A 124 -0.91 -8.33 6.25
C ILE A 124 -1.19 -8.33 4.75
N THR A 125 -2.28 -9.00 4.36
CA THR A 125 -2.78 -8.97 2.99
C THR A 125 -3.93 -7.96 2.83
N ILE A 126 -4.23 -7.60 1.58
CA ILE A 126 -5.39 -6.76 1.28
C ILE A 126 -6.68 -7.48 1.69
N GLU A 127 -6.74 -8.81 1.54
CA GLU A 127 -7.88 -9.61 2.01
C GLU A 127 -8.09 -9.47 3.52
N ASP A 128 -7.03 -9.49 4.31
CA ASP A 128 -7.12 -9.30 5.77
C ASP A 128 -7.79 -7.96 6.12
N ILE A 129 -7.40 -6.90 5.43
CA ILE A 129 -7.99 -5.57 5.64
C ILE A 129 -9.47 -5.55 5.24
N ILE A 130 -9.81 -6.17 4.10
CA ILE A 130 -11.20 -6.27 3.63
C ILE A 130 -12.05 -7.03 4.65
N ASN A 131 -11.55 -8.13 5.17
CA ASN A 131 -12.26 -8.93 6.16
C ASN A 131 -12.51 -8.15 7.46
N ASP A 132 -11.51 -7.43 7.94
CA ASP A 132 -11.66 -6.58 9.13
C ASP A 132 -12.65 -5.44 8.88
N TYR A 133 -12.56 -4.79 7.73
CA TYR A 133 -13.49 -3.74 7.34
C TYR A 133 -14.93 -4.24 7.27
N ASN A 134 -15.16 -5.41 6.66
CA ASN A 134 -16.49 -6.02 6.58
C ASN A 134 -17.03 -6.39 7.97
N SER A 135 -16.19 -6.85 8.86
CA SER A 135 -16.57 -7.18 10.25
C SER A 135 -16.98 -5.92 11.01
N LEU A 136 -16.24 -4.83 10.86
CA LEU A 136 -16.59 -3.55 11.48
C LEU A 136 -17.94 -3.02 10.94
N SER A 137 -18.16 -3.10 9.64
CA SER A 137 -19.41 -2.66 9.02
C SER A 137 -20.62 -3.46 9.53
N ARG A 138 -20.48 -4.78 9.70
CA ARG A 138 -21.54 -5.62 10.28
C ARG A 138 -21.84 -5.25 11.72
N ASN A 139 -20.82 -5.04 12.54
CA ASN A 139 -20.98 -4.69 13.95
C ASN A 139 -21.69 -3.34 14.13
N MET A 140 -21.47 -2.39 13.24
CA MET A 140 -22.16 -1.09 13.26
C MET A 140 -23.66 -1.19 12.98
N PHE A 141 -24.11 -2.20 12.23
CA PHE A 141 -25.53 -2.41 11.93
C PHE A 141 -26.30 -3.09 13.07
N TYR A 142 -25.62 -3.72 14.02
CA TYR A 142 -26.25 -4.49 15.11
C TYR A 142 -26.23 -3.74 16.46
N ILE A 143 -25.75 -2.53 16.46
CA ILE A 143 -25.82 -1.63 17.64
C ILE A 143 -27.05 -0.72 17.48
#